data_bb3d798dfe3cbed22012f009ea627cb7
#
_entry.id   bb3d798dfe3cbed22012f009ea627cb7
#
_cell.length_a   1.000
_cell.length_b   1.000
_cell.length_c   1.000
_cell.angle_alpha   90.00
_cell.angle_beta   90.00
_cell.angle_gamma   90.00
#
_symmetry.space_group_name_H-M   'P 1'
#
loop_
_entity.id
_entity.type
_entity.pdbx_description
1 polymer ?
#
loop_
_entity_poly.entity_id
_entity_poly.type
_entity_poly.pdbx_seq_one_letter_code
_entity_poly.pdbx_strand_id
1 'polypeptide(L)'
;SIFLKAFQEGNNVIIEVGDDGNGIDVAAVRDKAVERGVITAEQAENMSQKEIINLLFLPSFSMAKKITDISGRGVGLDVVKSNIEALGGDVEVKSKLGVGTKFVVRLPLTLAIIQALMVEIRDEKYAIALGAIQTIEDIPVEDIKYVESKEVINLRGSVIPIIRLDQILDIPPKDEEVESLTVVIVRKGERYAGLVVDNLLGQQEIVIKSLGKYINNNKTISGATILGDGEVALILDANTLI
;
A
#
# COMPACT_ATOMS: atom_id res chain seq x y z
N SER A 1 -15.46 -13.54 28.64
CA SER A 1 -15.75 -12.09 28.62
C SER A 1 -15.00 -11.44 27.42
N ILE A 2 -15.57 -10.36 26.91
CA ILE A 2 -14.89 -9.49 25.93
C ILE A 2 -14.72 -8.11 26.57
N PHE A 3 -13.56 -7.51 26.41
CA PHE A 3 -13.30 -6.15 26.88
C PHE A 3 -12.83 -5.26 25.75
N LEU A 4 -13.20 -3.98 25.85
CA LEU A 4 -12.78 -2.92 24.96
C LEU A 4 -12.20 -1.79 25.80
N LYS A 5 -10.98 -1.33 25.46
CA LYS A 5 -10.32 -0.21 26.12
C LYS A 5 -9.75 0.71 25.06
N ALA A 6 -9.91 2.02 25.24
CA ALA A 6 -9.29 3.02 24.40
C ALA A 6 -8.63 4.10 25.27
N PHE A 7 -7.41 4.52 24.91
CA PHE A 7 -6.65 5.55 25.59
C PHE A 7 -5.62 6.18 24.65
N GLN A 8 -5.14 7.33 25.04
CA GLN A 8 -4.07 8.01 24.30
C GLN A 8 -2.71 7.64 24.88
N GLU A 9 -1.75 7.35 24.00
CA GLU A 9 -0.35 7.11 24.34
C GLU A 9 0.54 7.93 23.38
N GLY A 10 1.14 8.98 23.89
CA GLY A 10 1.90 9.92 23.06
C GLY A 10 1.02 10.54 21.96
N ASN A 11 1.43 10.40 20.71
CA ASN A 11 0.71 10.89 19.54
C ASN A 11 -0.21 9.84 18.88
N ASN A 12 -0.53 8.76 19.61
CA ASN A 12 -1.40 7.70 19.11
C ASN A 12 -2.62 7.50 20.01
N VAL A 13 -3.73 7.08 19.41
CA VAL A 13 -4.85 6.43 20.09
C VAL A 13 -4.59 4.94 20.07
N ILE A 14 -4.62 4.31 21.24
CA ILE A 14 -4.52 2.86 21.41
C ILE A 14 -5.92 2.32 21.67
N ILE A 15 -6.34 1.35 20.86
CA ILE A 15 -7.59 0.62 21.07
C ILE A 15 -7.25 -0.83 21.33
N GLU A 16 -7.60 -1.33 22.50
CA GLU A 16 -7.43 -2.72 22.87
C GLU A 16 -8.78 -3.43 22.86
N VAL A 17 -8.87 -4.51 22.11
CA VAL A 17 -10.01 -5.44 22.08
C VAL A 17 -9.50 -6.79 22.52
N GLY A 18 -10.05 -7.34 23.58
CA GLY A 18 -9.55 -8.61 24.12
C GLY A 18 -10.63 -9.50 24.68
N ASP A 19 -10.26 -10.76 24.85
CA ASP A 19 -11.08 -11.80 25.45
C ASP A 19 -10.27 -12.68 26.42
N ASP A 20 -10.97 -13.36 27.33
CA ASP A 20 -10.46 -14.36 28.26
C ASP A 20 -10.78 -15.80 27.76
N GLY A 21 -10.86 -15.99 26.45
CA GLY A 21 -11.15 -17.27 25.80
C GLY A 21 -9.95 -18.20 25.70
N ASN A 22 -10.03 -19.12 24.75
CA ASN A 22 -9.01 -20.16 24.58
C ASN A 22 -7.65 -19.66 24.06
N GLY A 23 -7.56 -18.40 23.60
CA GLY A 23 -6.37 -17.89 22.94
C GLY A 23 -6.17 -18.51 21.55
N ILE A 24 -5.00 -18.21 20.94
CA ILE A 24 -4.62 -18.70 19.62
C ILE A 24 -3.62 -19.85 19.80
N ASP A 25 -3.93 -21.00 19.22
CA ASP A 25 -3.02 -22.12 19.10
C ASP A 25 -2.03 -21.84 17.95
N VAL A 26 -0.83 -21.38 18.30
CA VAL A 26 0.23 -21.01 17.35
C VAL A 26 0.68 -22.22 16.52
N ALA A 27 0.70 -23.42 17.12
CA ALA A 27 1.08 -24.64 16.42
C ALA A 27 0.03 -24.99 15.34
N ALA A 28 -1.25 -24.90 15.68
CA ALA A 28 -2.33 -25.13 14.71
C ALA A 28 -2.35 -24.09 13.58
N VAL A 29 -2.00 -22.82 13.86
CA VAL A 29 -1.87 -21.78 12.82
C VAL A 29 -0.72 -22.10 11.89
N ARG A 30 0.44 -22.45 12.44
CA ARG A 30 1.63 -22.84 11.68
C ARG A 30 1.35 -24.02 10.74
N ASP A 31 0.82 -25.10 11.30
CA ASP A 31 0.57 -26.34 10.56
C ASP A 31 -0.42 -26.10 9.41
N LYS A 32 -1.45 -25.28 9.66
CA LYS A 32 -2.42 -24.89 8.63
C LYS A 32 -1.84 -23.99 7.55
N ALA A 33 -0.88 -23.14 7.90
CA ALA A 33 -0.18 -22.30 6.93
C ALA A 33 0.69 -23.12 5.98
N VAL A 34 1.35 -24.17 6.50
CA VAL A 34 2.11 -25.12 5.68
C VAL A 34 1.17 -25.95 4.81
N GLU A 35 0.09 -26.50 5.38
CA GLU A 35 -0.92 -27.27 4.65
C GLU A 35 -1.50 -26.51 3.45
N ARG A 36 -1.72 -25.21 3.61
CA ARG A 36 -2.25 -24.33 2.55
C ARG A 36 -1.19 -23.78 1.59
N GLY A 37 0.08 -24.12 1.78
CA GLY A 37 1.19 -23.64 0.95
C GLY A 37 1.48 -22.14 1.10
N VAL A 38 1.04 -21.53 2.21
CA VAL A 38 1.30 -20.10 2.52
C VAL A 38 2.77 -19.89 2.89
N ILE A 39 3.34 -20.87 3.60
CA ILE A 39 4.75 -20.95 3.98
C ILE A 39 5.26 -22.37 3.77
N THR A 40 6.57 -22.53 3.61
CA THR A 40 7.21 -23.86 3.57
C THR A 40 7.42 -24.39 4.98
N ALA A 41 7.63 -25.71 5.12
CA ALA A 41 7.96 -26.33 6.41
C ALA A 41 9.25 -25.76 7.00
N GLU A 42 10.26 -25.51 6.18
CA GLU A 42 11.53 -24.89 6.59
C GLU A 42 11.36 -23.46 7.11
N GLN A 43 10.50 -22.66 6.43
CA GLN A 43 10.14 -21.32 6.90
C GLN A 43 9.43 -21.40 8.25
N ALA A 44 8.49 -22.33 8.39
CA ALA A 44 7.71 -22.52 9.61
C ALA A 44 8.56 -22.85 10.86
N GLU A 45 9.67 -23.57 10.69
CA GLU A 45 10.61 -23.90 11.77
C GLU A 45 11.39 -22.68 12.26
N ASN A 46 11.67 -21.73 11.37
CA ASN A 46 12.47 -20.53 11.67
C ASN A 46 11.63 -19.32 12.12
N MET A 47 10.30 -19.37 12.00
CA MET A 47 9.40 -18.27 12.37
C MET A 47 9.17 -18.19 13.87
N SER A 48 9.20 -16.97 14.41
CA SER A 48 8.80 -16.68 15.77
C SER A 48 7.26 -16.84 15.96
N GLN A 49 6.81 -16.98 17.19
CA GLN A 49 5.37 -17.04 17.50
C GLN A 49 4.60 -15.81 16.97
N LYS A 50 5.22 -14.63 17.04
CA LYS A 50 4.63 -13.39 16.53
C LYS A 50 4.45 -13.43 15.02
N GLU A 51 5.43 -13.91 14.29
CA GLU A 51 5.36 -14.05 12.83
C GLU A 51 4.28 -15.06 12.42
N ILE A 52 4.17 -16.19 13.13
CA ILE A 52 3.12 -17.17 12.87
C ILE A 52 1.73 -16.58 13.13
N ILE A 53 1.53 -15.85 14.23
CA ILE A 53 0.24 -15.18 14.51
C ILE A 53 -0.09 -14.15 13.43
N ASN A 54 0.90 -13.44 12.92
CA ASN A 54 0.70 -12.45 11.85
C ASN A 54 0.20 -13.05 10.53
N LEU A 55 0.36 -14.37 10.30
CA LEU A 55 -0.23 -15.06 9.16
C LEU A 55 -1.76 -15.00 9.14
N LEU A 56 -2.40 -14.79 10.31
CA LEU A 56 -3.85 -14.62 10.42
C LEU A 56 -4.37 -13.38 9.67
N PHE A 57 -3.50 -12.41 9.36
CA PHE A 57 -3.83 -11.22 8.61
C PHE A 57 -3.60 -11.35 7.09
N LEU A 58 -3.15 -12.51 6.63
CA LEU A 58 -2.99 -12.74 5.19
C LEU A 58 -4.34 -12.91 4.51
N PRO A 59 -4.52 -12.38 3.30
CA PRO A 59 -5.73 -12.56 2.51
C PRO A 59 -6.13 -14.04 2.41
N SER A 60 -7.41 -14.33 2.65
CA SER A 60 -7.98 -15.69 2.58
C SER A 60 -7.42 -16.68 3.62
N PHE A 61 -6.59 -16.25 4.57
CA PHE A 61 -6.13 -17.11 5.66
C PHE A 61 -7.15 -17.09 6.81
N SER A 62 -7.97 -18.13 6.92
CA SER A 62 -8.96 -18.29 8.01
C SER A 62 -8.80 -19.64 8.68
N MET A 63 -8.86 -19.67 10.02
CA MET A 63 -8.89 -20.90 10.82
C MET A 63 -10.26 -21.56 10.82
N ALA A 64 -11.32 -20.89 10.37
CA ALA A 64 -12.66 -21.43 10.36
C ALA A 64 -12.79 -22.64 9.40
N LYS A 65 -13.41 -23.73 9.90
CA LYS A 65 -13.72 -24.95 9.13
C LYS A 65 -14.93 -24.79 8.22
N LYS A 66 -15.79 -23.82 8.47
CA LYS A 66 -16.97 -23.47 7.65
C LYS A 66 -17.10 -21.94 7.61
N ILE A 67 -17.41 -21.40 6.44
CA ILE A 67 -17.86 -20.01 6.29
C ILE A 67 -19.25 -19.99 6.94
N THR A 68 -19.37 -19.37 8.11
CA THR A 68 -20.67 -19.15 8.74
C THR A 68 -21.30 -17.91 8.11
N ASP A 69 -22.57 -17.99 7.73
CA ASP A 69 -23.38 -16.95 7.07
C ASP A 69 -23.49 -15.63 7.87
N ILE A 70 -22.99 -15.57 9.10
CA ILE A 70 -23.00 -14.38 9.96
C ILE A 70 -21.97 -13.32 9.45
N SER A 71 -20.94 -13.73 8.72
CA SER A 71 -19.96 -12.86 8.07
C SER A 71 -20.11 -12.80 6.55
N GLY A 72 -21.34 -12.78 6.05
CA GLY A 72 -21.72 -12.83 4.62
C GLY A 72 -21.10 -11.80 3.67
N ARG A 73 -19.98 -11.18 4.05
CA ARG A 73 -19.19 -10.26 3.21
C ARG A 73 -17.71 -10.63 3.13
N GLY A 74 -17.28 -11.81 3.61
CA GLY A 74 -15.87 -12.22 3.53
C GLY A 74 -14.90 -11.27 4.28
N VAL A 75 -15.36 -10.65 5.36
CA VAL A 75 -14.56 -9.71 6.16
C VAL A 75 -13.69 -10.51 7.12
N GLY A 76 -12.42 -10.70 6.77
CA GLY A 76 -11.42 -11.34 7.62
C GLY A 76 -10.54 -10.32 8.36
N LEU A 77 -9.57 -10.82 9.09
CA LEU A 77 -8.58 -9.98 9.79
C LEU A 77 -7.69 -9.20 8.79
N ASP A 78 -7.52 -9.69 7.57
CA ASP A 78 -6.87 -9.01 6.46
C ASP A 78 -7.50 -7.66 6.13
N VAL A 79 -8.84 -7.60 6.08
CA VAL A 79 -9.59 -6.36 5.85
C VAL A 79 -9.44 -5.40 7.04
N VAL A 80 -9.45 -5.92 8.28
CA VAL A 80 -9.21 -5.10 9.47
C VAL A 80 -7.84 -4.46 9.41
N LYS A 81 -6.80 -5.24 9.11
CA LYS A 81 -5.42 -4.75 8.99
C LYS A 81 -5.30 -3.71 7.89
N SER A 82 -5.80 -3.98 6.69
CA SER A 82 -5.76 -3.04 5.57
C SER A 82 -6.45 -1.71 5.87
N ASN A 83 -7.60 -1.74 6.56
CA ASN A 83 -8.30 -0.51 6.94
C ASN A 83 -7.54 0.32 7.99
N ILE A 84 -6.87 -0.34 8.94
CA ILE A 84 -6.05 0.34 9.95
C ILE A 84 -4.79 0.93 9.32
N GLU A 85 -4.12 0.18 8.44
CA GLU A 85 -2.95 0.65 7.70
C GLU A 85 -3.28 1.81 6.76
N ALA A 86 -4.46 1.81 6.13
CA ALA A 86 -4.95 2.93 5.32
C ALA A 86 -5.15 4.23 6.13
N LEU A 87 -5.33 4.12 7.44
CA LEU A 87 -5.39 5.24 8.37
C LEU A 87 -4.02 5.62 8.96
N GLY A 88 -2.94 5.00 8.45
CA GLY A 88 -1.58 5.19 8.97
C GLY A 88 -1.34 4.51 10.32
N GLY A 89 -2.22 3.59 10.72
CA GLY A 89 -2.14 2.85 11.95
C GLY A 89 -1.48 1.48 11.81
N ASP A 90 -1.41 0.77 12.93
CA ASP A 90 -0.88 -0.59 13.03
C ASP A 90 -1.77 -1.44 13.94
N VAL A 91 -1.78 -2.76 13.71
CA VAL A 91 -2.49 -3.73 14.54
C VAL A 91 -1.56 -4.86 14.96
N GLU A 92 -1.50 -5.10 16.26
CA GLU A 92 -0.73 -6.18 16.88
C GLU A 92 -1.66 -7.14 17.60
N VAL A 93 -1.35 -8.45 17.54
CA VAL A 93 -2.06 -9.48 18.28
C VAL A 93 -1.17 -10.03 19.38
N LYS A 94 -1.69 -10.06 20.62
CA LYS A 94 -1.07 -10.71 21.76
C LYS A 94 -2.00 -11.83 22.23
N SER A 95 -1.53 -13.06 22.17
CA SER A 95 -2.34 -14.21 22.57
C SER A 95 -1.51 -15.22 23.34
N LYS A 96 -2.18 -15.89 24.28
CA LYS A 96 -1.63 -17.02 25.02
C LYS A 96 -2.69 -18.12 25.12
N LEU A 97 -2.35 -19.31 24.66
CA LEU A 97 -3.24 -20.46 24.67
C LEU A 97 -3.74 -20.73 26.11
N GLY A 98 -5.05 -20.93 26.26
CA GLY A 98 -5.73 -21.14 27.53
C GLY A 98 -5.94 -19.89 28.39
N VAL A 99 -5.56 -18.70 27.90
CA VAL A 99 -5.66 -17.44 28.65
C VAL A 99 -6.54 -16.41 27.95
N GLY A 100 -6.42 -16.32 26.61
CA GLY A 100 -7.19 -15.36 25.81
C GLY A 100 -6.37 -14.68 24.72
N THR A 101 -7.03 -13.75 24.03
CA THR A 101 -6.43 -12.98 22.92
C THR A 101 -6.70 -11.48 23.11
N LYS A 102 -5.72 -10.64 22.74
CA LYS A 102 -5.83 -9.19 22.72
C LYS A 102 -5.31 -8.62 21.40
N PHE A 103 -6.16 -7.89 20.71
CA PHE A 103 -5.79 -7.04 19.57
C PHE A 103 -5.48 -5.65 20.10
N VAL A 104 -4.35 -5.11 19.68
CA VAL A 104 -3.91 -3.76 20.01
C VAL A 104 -3.80 -2.97 18.72
N VAL A 105 -4.73 -2.05 18.52
CA VAL A 105 -4.75 -1.13 17.36
C VAL A 105 -4.11 0.16 17.78
N ARG A 106 -3.15 0.65 17.02
CA ARG A 106 -2.52 1.97 17.19
C ARG A 106 -2.92 2.84 16.02
N LEU A 107 -3.54 3.97 16.29
CA LEU A 107 -3.91 4.96 15.28
C LEU A 107 -3.23 6.29 15.60
N PRO A 108 -2.53 6.93 14.65
CA PRO A 108 -1.95 8.23 14.86
C PRO A 108 -3.06 9.27 15.05
N LEU A 109 -2.87 10.20 15.98
CA LEU A 109 -3.77 11.34 16.19
C LEU A 109 -3.64 12.39 15.09
N THR A 110 -2.49 12.41 14.41
CA THR A 110 -2.22 13.31 13.29
C THR A 110 -2.64 12.64 11.99
N LEU A 111 -3.20 13.44 11.08
CA LEU A 111 -3.36 13.03 9.69
C LEU A 111 -2.02 12.53 9.15
N ALA A 112 -2.03 11.50 8.33
CA ALA A 112 -0.83 10.99 7.69
C ALA A 112 -0.26 12.08 6.78
N ILE A 113 0.79 12.77 7.25
CA ILE A 113 1.53 13.73 6.45
C ILE A 113 2.68 12.98 5.80
N ILE A 114 2.77 13.08 4.49
CA ILE A 114 3.89 12.53 3.72
C ILE A 114 4.58 13.62 2.91
N GLN A 115 5.87 13.43 2.65
CA GLN A 115 6.60 14.19 1.65
C GLN A 115 6.29 13.61 0.27
N ALA A 116 5.85 14.44 -0.65
CA ALA A 116 5.53 14.04 -2.02
C ALA A 116 6.19 14.97 -3.05
N LEU A 117 6.50 14.43 -4.21
CA LEU A 117 6.78 15.17 -5.40
C LEU A 117 5.45 15.47 -6.09
N MET A 118 5.15 16.75 -6.27
CA MET A 118 4.03 17.19 -7.05
C MET A 118 4.42 17.22 -8.52
N VAL A 119 3.59 16.59 -9.35
CA VAL A 119 3.78 16.52 -10.80
C VAL A 119 2.49 16.95 -11.50
N GLU A 120 2.62 17.33 -12.75
CA GLU A 120 1.51 17.73 -13.59
C GLU A 120 1.44 16.81 -14.82
N ILE A 121 0.24 16.39 -15.16
CA ILE A 121 -0.06 15.64 -16.37
C ILE A 121 -1.21 16.39 -17.04
N ARG A 122 -0.94 17.04 -18.17
CA ARG A 122 -1.80 18.08 -18.77
C ARG A 122 -2.05 19.20 -17.74
N ASP A 123 -3.30 19.44 -17.40
CA ASP A 123 -3.72 20.48 -16.47
C ASP A 123 -4.06 19.92 -15.06
N GLU A 124 -3.77 18.63 -14.83
CA GLU A 124 -4.11 17.96 -13.57
C GLU A 124 -2.88 17.71 -12.70
N LYS A 125 -3.02 17.96 -11.39
CA LYS A 125 -1.96 17.80 -10.41
C LYS A 125 -2.03 16.44 -9.74
N TYR A 126 -0.87 15.77 -9.67
CA TYR A 126 -0.71 14.49 -9.01
C TYR A 126 0.43 14.55 -7.99
N ALA A 127 0.39 13.65 -7.02
CA ALA A 127 1.41 13.51 -6.00
C ALA A 127 2.01 12.11 -6.04
N ILE A 128 3.34 12.01 -5.98
CA ILE A 128 4.09 10.76 -5.87
C ILE A 128 4.86 10.80 -4.56
N ALA A 129 4.65 9.80 -3.68
CA ALA A 129 5.37 9.73 -2.41
C ALA A 129 6.88 9.69 -2.62
N LEU A 130 7.65 10.59 -1.97
CA LEU A 130 9.10 10.67 -2.15
C LEU A 130 9.82 9.36 -1.81
N GLY A 131 9.28 8.59 -0.85
CA GLY A 131 9.86 7.29 -0.47
C GLY A 131 9.82 6.24 -1.58
N ALA A 132 8.99 6.41 -2.61
CA ALA A 132 8.94 5.54 -3.77
C ALA A 132 9.87 5.98 -4.90
N ILE A 133 10.34 7.23 -4.88
CA ILE A 133 11.14 7.82 -5.97
C ILE A 133 12.62 7.46 -5.78
N GLN A 134 13.24 6.96 -6.85
CA GLN A 134 14.67 6.68 -6.89
C GLN A 134 15.46 7.85 -7.49
N THR A 135 15.02 8.37 -8.64
CA THR A 135 15.63 9.48 -9.37
C THR A 135 14.62 10.07 -10.34
N ILE A 136 14.95 11.23 -10.90
CA ILE A 136 14.21 11.87 -11.97
C ILE A 136 15.18 12.09 -13.12
N GLU A 137 14.79 11.71 -14.31
CA GLU A 137 15.63 11.77 -15.51
C GLU A 137 14.85 12.45 -16.64
N ASP A 138 15.59 13.18 -17.48
CA ASP A 138 15.07 13.71 -18.74
C ASP A 138 15.58 12.83 -19.89
N ILE A 139 14.68 12.10 -20.53
CA ILE A 139 15.00 11.03 -21.46
C ILE A 139 14.68 11.48 -22.89
N PRO A 140 15.67 11.58 -23.79
CA PRO A 140 15.42 11.80 -25.20
C PRO A 140 14.50 10.72 -25.78
N VAL A 141 13.55 11.10 -26.61
CA VAL A 141 12.58 10.15 -27.21
C VAL A 141 13.31 9.08 -28.03
N GLU A 142 14.45 9.40 -28.63
CA GLU A 142 15.29 8.48 -29.40
C GLU A 142 15.91 7.34 -28.54
N ASP A 143 16.05 7.56 -27.22
CA ASP A 143 16.59 6.56 -26.28
C ASP A 143 15.52 5.57 -25.80
N ILE A 144 14.25 5.81 -26.10
CA ILE A 144 13.15 4.90 -25.79
C ILE A 144 13.16 3.75 -26.78
N LYS A 145 13.22 2.53 -26.25
CA LYS A 145 13.21 1.30 -27.03
C LYS A 145 11.96 0.49 -26.72
N TYR A 146 11.66 -0.44 -27.61
CA TYR A 146 10.52 -1.34 -27.45
C TYR A 146 11.00 -2.77 -27.19
N VAL A 147 10.51 -3.37 -26.10
CA VAL A 147 10.70 -4.78 -25.79
C VAL A 147 9.32 -5.39 -25.56
N GLU A 148 8.96 -6.41 -26.34
CA GLU A 148 7.63 -7.04 -26.27
C GLU A 148 6.46 -6.04 -26.32
N SER A 149 6.56 -5.03 -27.18
CA SER A 149 5.57 -3.94 -27.34
C SER A 149 5.46 -2.98 -26.13
N LYS A 150 6.39 -3.03 -25.18
CA LYS A 150 6.46 -2.09 -24.06
C LYS A 150 7.63 -1.13 -24.26
N GLU A 151 7.40 0.14 -23.96
CA GLU A 151 8.44 1.15 -23.94
C GLU A 151 9.38 0.88 -22.75
N VAL A 152 10.69 0.94 -23.02
CA VAL A 152 11.73 0.77 -22.03
C VAL A 152 12.88 1.73 -22.26
N ILE A 153 13.60 2.04 -21.20
CA ILE A 153 14.88 2.76 -21.25
C ILE A 153 15.99 1.92 -20.63
N ASN A 154 17.22 2.18 -21.05
CA ASN A 154 18.40 1.62 -20.39
C ASN A 154 19.00 2.70 -19.48
N LEU A 155 18.79 2.56 -18.19
CA LEU A 155 19.35 3.47 -17.20
C LEU A 155 20.44 2.74 -16.40
N ARG A 156 21.69 3.19 -16.58
CA ARG A 156 22.88 2.62 -15.86
C ARG A 156 23.02 1.10 -15.99
N GLY A 157 22.68 0.56 -17.16
CA GLY A 157 22.75 -0.89 -17.42
C GLY A 157 21.50 -1.68 -17.00
N SER A 158 20.52 -1.03 -16.44
CA SER A 158 19.22 -1.66 -16.11
C SER A 158 18.15 -1.27 -17.11
N VAL A 159 17.38 -2.25 -17.59
CA VAL A 159 16.22 -2.01 -18.46
C VAL A 159 15.01 -1.69 -17.59
N ILE A 160 14.49 -0.47 -17.73
CA ILE A 160 13.38 0.04 -16.92
C ILE A 160 12.17 0.25 -17.83
N PRO A 161 11.01 -0.35 -17.55
CA PRO A 161 9.77 -0.10 -18.28
C PRO A 161 9.30 1.34 -18.07
N ILE A 162 8.80 1.95 -19.15
CA ILE A 162 8.18 3.27 -19.13
C ILE A 162 6.67 3.10 -19.04
N ILE A 163 6.07 3.91 -18.22
CA ILE A 163 4.63 3.96 -17.95
C ILE A 163 4.15 5.37 -18.32
N ARG A 164 3.31 5.44 -19.32
CA ARG A 164 2.66 6.70 -19.71
C ARG A 164 1.43 6.91 -18.84
N LEU A 165 1.54 7.83 -17.90
CA LEU A 165 0.48 8.09 -16.93
C LEU A 165 -0.78 8.65 -17.59
N ASP A 166 -0.68 9.42 -18.66
CA ASP A 166 -1.81 9.89 -19.44
C ASP A 166 -2.69 8.73 -19.96
N GLN A 167 -2.07 7.64 -20.44
CA GLN A 167 -2.78 6.47 -20.92
C GLN A 167 -3.46 5.70 -19.78
N ILE A 168 -2.79 5.56 -18.62
CA ILE A 168 -3.35 4.85 -17.46
C ILE A 168 -4.48 5.62 -16.81
N LEU A 169 -4.38 6.94 -16.80
CA LEU A 169 -5.35 7.84 -16.19
C LEU A 169 -6.47 8.27 -17.15
N ASP A 170 -6.45 7.75 -18.39
CA ASP A 170 -7.43 8.05 -19.45
C ASP A 170 -7.47 9.55 -19.81
N ILE A 171 -6.29 10.20 -19.74
CA ILE A 171 -6.12 11.62 -20.08
C ILE A 171 -5.81 11.71 -21.57
N PRO A 172 -6.44 12.64 -22.31
CA PRO A 172 -6.18 12.81 -23.75
C PRO A 172 -4.69 13.04 -24.06
N PRO A 173 -4.17 12.45 -25.15
CA PRO A 173 -2.78 12.66 -25.55
C PRO A 173 -2.51 14.14 -25.85
N LYS A 174 -1.24 14.53 -25.71
CA LYS A 174 -0.77 15.86 -26.11
C LYS A 174 -0.46 15.84 -27.61
N ASP A 175 -0.95 16.83 -28.37
CA ASP A 175 -0.71 16.94 -29.81
C ASP A 175 0.68 17.53 -30.17
N GLU A 176 1.52 17.72 -29.16
CA GLU A 176 2.88 18.28 -29.36
C GLU A 176 3.92 17.18 -29.45
N GLU A 177 4.77 17.22 -30.47
CA GLU A 177 5.99 16.43 -30.49
C GLU A 177 7.00 17.01 -29.51
N VAL A 178 7.47 16.16 -28.58
CA VAL A 178 8.48 16.50 -27.58
C VAL A 178 9.81 15.83 -27.95
N GLU A 179 10.91 16.50 -27.73
CA GLU A 179 12.25 15.96 -27.98
C GLU A 179 12.70 15.04 -26.83
N SER A 180 12.23 15.31 -25.61
CA SER A 180 12.52 14.52 -24.41
C SER A 180 11.29 14.35 -23.52
N LEU A 181 11.34 13.34 -22.66
CA LEU A 181 10.31 13.05 -21.65
C LEU A 181 10.89 13.20 -20.24
N THR A 182 10.18 13.89 -19.37
CA THR A 182 10.49 13.90 -17.94
C THR A 182 9.96 12.61 -17.31
N VAL A 183 10.86 11.80 -16.78
CA VAL A 183 10.57 10.47 -16.25
C VAL A 183 10.94 10.37 -14.79
N VAL A 184 9.95 10.12 -13.93
CA VAL A 184 10.15 9.85 -12.51
C VAL A 184 10.35 8.36 -12.32
N ILE A 185 11.58 7.95 -11.96
CA ILE A 185 11.91 6.55 -11.71
C ILE A 185 11.47 6.18 -10.31
N VAL A 186 10.53 5.25 -10.21
CA VAL A 186 10.01 4.72 -8.96
C VAL A 186 10.50 3.29 -8.73
N ARG A 187 10.58 2.88 -7.44
CA ARG A 187 11.09 1.57 -7.03
C ARG A 187 10.18 0.87 -6.03
N LYS A 188 10.04 -0.44 -6.20
CA LYS A 188 9.41 -1.36 -5.25
C LYS A 188 10.28 -2.61 -5.09
N GLY A 189 11.00 -2.72 -3.96
CA GLY A 189 12.01 -3.78 -3.79
C GLY A 189 13.11 -3.67 -4.86
N GLU A 190 13.27 -4.72 -5.65
CA GLU A 190 14.23 -4.80 -6.77
C GLU A 190 13.63 -4.37 -8.12
N ARG A 191 12.36 -3.99 -8.18
CA ARG A 191 11.68 -3.60 -9.42
C ARG A 191 11.65 -2.09 -9.55
N TYR A 192 11.75 -1.63 -10.80
CA TYR A 192 11.72 -0.22 -11.18
C TYR A 192 10.69 0.03 -12.27
N ALA A 193 10.16 1.24 -12.32
CA ALA A 193 9.37 1.75 -13.44
C ALA A 193 9.62 3.25 -13.61
N GLY A 194 9.55 3.73 -14.83
CA GLY A 194 9.64 5.15 -15.17
C GLY A 194 8.25 5.72 -15.44
N LEU A 195 7.81 6.64 -14.63
CA LEU A 195 6.53 7.33 -14.80
C LEU A 195 6.73 8.61 -15.61
N VAL A 196 6.09 8.71 -16.77
CA VAL A 196 6.16 9.90 -17.63
C VAL A 196 5.22 10.96 -17.09
N VAL A 197 5.75 12.16 -16.88
CA VAL A 197 5.01 13.35 -16.43
C VAL A 197 5.30 14.53 -17.35
N ASP A 198 4.40 15.50 -17.40
CA ASP A 198 4.61 16.69 -18.23
C ASP A 198 5.51 17.72 -17.52
N ASN A 199 5.23 17.99 -16.24
CA ASN A 199 5.98 18.96 -15.45
C ASN A 199 6.22 18.48 -14.01
N LEU A 200 7.30 18.99 -13.43
CA LEU A 200 7.61 18.85 -12.01
C LEU A 200 7.24 20.14 -11.28
N LEU A 201 6.33 20.07 -10.32
CA LEU A 201 5.88 21.23 -9.54
C LEU A 201 6.67 21.43 -8.24
N GLY A 202 7.54 20.45 -7.89
CA GLY A 202 8.37 20.49 -6.70
C GLY A 202 7.91 19.58 -5.57
N GLN A 203 8.66 19.59 -4.48
CA GLN A 203 8.37 18.76 -3.31
C GLN A 203 7.50 19.51 -2.32
N GLN A 204 6.53 18.81 -1.72
CA GLN A 204 5.59 19.38 -0.78
C GLN A 204 5.19 18.35 0.28
N GLU A 205 4.93 18.83 1.51
CA GLU A 205 4.24 18.04 2.51
C GLU A 205 2.74 18.03 2.22
N ILE A 206 2.16 16.85 2.13
CA ILE A 206 0.74 16.68 1.85
C ILE A 206 0.07 15.82 2.91
N VAL A 207 -1.21 16.08 3.13
CA VAL A 207 -2.07 15.30 4.02
C VAL A 207 -2.84 14.29 3.18
N ILE A 208 -2.66 13.01 3.44
CA ILE A 208 -3.41 11.96 2.75
C ILE A 208 -4.84 11.94 3.27
N LYS A 209 -5.80 12.05 2.34
CA LYS A 209 -7.21 11.79 2.57
C LYS A 209 -7.63 10.57 1.77
N SER A 210 -8.24 9.58 2.42
CA SER A 210 -8.76 8.41 1.72
C SER A 210 -9.91 8.82 0.81
N LEU A 211 -9.89 8.32 -0.42
CA LEU A 211 -11.02 8.42 -1.34
C LEU A 211 -12.11 7.47 -0.83
N GLY A 212 -13.30 7.98 -0.53
CA GLY A 212 -14.42 7.18 -0.04
C GLY A 212 -14.75 6.00 -0.97
N LYS A 213 -15.61 5.08 -0.53
CA LYS A 213 -15.96 3.82 -1.22
C LYS A 213 -16.38 3.97 -2.70
N TYR A 214 -16.72 5.16 -3.14
CA TYR A 214 -17.18 5.44 -4.51
C TYR A 214 -16.06 5.54 -5.56
N ILE A 215 -14.80 5.71 -5.16
CA ILE A 215 -13.64 5.89 -6.07
C ILE A 215 -12.64 4.72 -5.94
N ASN A 216 -12.90 3.73 -5.10
CA ASN A 216 -12.00 2.61 -4.81
C ASN A 216 -11.78 1.61 -5.97
N ASN A 217 -12.27 1.86 -7.18
CA ASN A 217 -12.05 0.95 -8.32
C ASN A 217 -10.76 1.23 -9.10
N ASN A 218 -10.07 2.33 -8.83
CA ASN A 218 -8.80 2.63 -9.49
C ASN A 218 -7.62 2.30 -8.58
N LYS A 219 -6.95 1.18 -8.86
CA LYS A 219 -5.79 0.70 -8.10
C LYS A 219 -4.56 1.63 -8.23
N THR A 220 -4.56 2.53 -9.20
CA THR A 220 -3.48 3.46 -9.50
C THR A 220 -3.41 4.62 -8.50
N ILE A 221 -4.53 4.91 -7.81
CA ILE A 221 -4.66 6.05 -6.90
C ILE A 221 -4.84 5.55 -5.46
N SER A 222 -3.95 5.98 -4.57
CA SER A 222 -3.97 5.60 -3.15
C SER A 222 -4.77 6.57 -2.28
N GLY A 223 -5.04 7.79 -2.77
CA GLY A 223 -5.72 8.82 -2.01
C GLY A 223 -5.78 10.15 -2.75
N ALA A 224 -6.18 11.19 -2.03
CA ALA A 224 -6.16 12.56 -2.51
C ALA A 224 -5.60 13.49 -1.43
N THR A 225 -5.16 14.66 -1.84
CA THR A 225 -4.81 15.76 -0.95
C THR A 225 -5.47 17.05 -1.40
N ILE A 226 -5.61 18.01 -0.51
CA ILE A 226 -6.03 19.38 -0.83
C ILE A 226 -4.79 20.25 -0.67
N LEU A 227 -4.42 20.92 -1.73
CA LEU A 227 -3.28 21.82 -1.79
C LEU A 227 -3.59 23.17 -1.11
N GLY A 228 -2.57 24.00 -0.88
CA GLY A 228 -2.73 25.29 -0.22
C GLY A 228 -3.58 26.31 -0.99
N ASP A 229 -3.71 26.14 -2.31
CA ASP A 229 -4.59 26.91 -3.20
C ASP A 229 -6.03 26.41 -3.23
N GLY A 230 -6.33 25.31 -2.53
CA GLY A 230 -7.64 24.66 -2.48
C GLY A 230 -7.90 23.64 -3.59
N GLU A 231 -6.94 23.45 -4.51
CA GLU A 231 -7.05 22.41 -5.54
C GLU A 231 -6.86 21.02 -4.95
N VAL A 232 -7.46 20.03 -5.61
CA VAL A 232 -7.33 18.62 -5.22
C VAL A 232 -6.25 17.97 -6.10
N ALA A 233 -5.27 17.33 -5.48
CA ALA A 233 -4.31 16.49 -6.18
C ALA A 233 -4.54 15.01 -5.80
N LEU A 234 -4.50 14.13 -6.79
CA LEU A 234 -4.59 12.68 -6.58
C LEU A 234 -3.22 12.11 -6.26
N ILE A 235 -3.18 11.17 -5.32
CA ILE A 235 -1.93 10.53 -4.89
C ILE A 235 -1.78 9.21 -5.65
N LEU A 236 -0.73 9.11 -6.47
CA LEU A 236 -0.44 7.92 -7.26
C LEU A 236 0.14 6.81 -6.38
N ASP A 237 -0.35 5.59 -6.54
CA ASP A 237 0.21 4.41 -5.89
C ASP A 237 1.31 3.79 -6.75
N ALA A 238 2.56 4.20 -6.51
CA ALA A 238 3.72 3.65 -7.21
C ALA A 238 3.83 2.12 -7.06
N ASN A 239 3.30 1.53 -5.98
CA ASN A 239 3.37 0.08 -5.75
C ASN A 239 2.46 -0.72 -6.69
N THR A 240 1.40 -0.13 -7.19
CA THR A 240 0.48 -0.79 -8.14
C THR A 240 0.87 -0.53 -9.59
N LEU A 241 1.69 0.50 -9.83
CA LEU A 241 2.21 0.85 -11.15
C LEU A 241 3.46 0.03 -11.54
N ILE A 242 4.16 -0.58 -10.58
CA ILE A 242 5.33 -1.45 -10.75
C ILE A 242 4.84 -2.92 -10.70
#